data_553e12cb9a9058580d95d84aefbd9434
#
_entry.id   553e12cb9a9058580d95d84aefbd9434
#
_cell.length_a   1.000
_cell.length_b   1.000
_cell.length_c   1.000
_cell.angle_alpha   90.00
_cell.angle_beta   90.00
_cell.angle_gamma   90.00
#
_symmetry.space_group_name_H-M   'P 1'
#
loop_
_entity.id
_entity.type
_entity.pdbx_description
1 polymer ?
#
loop_
_entity_poly.entity_id
_entity_poly.type
_entity_poly.pdbx_seq_one_letter_code
_entity_poly.pdbx_strand_id
1 'polypeptide(L)'
;MNFSHYDKHLFLGSQTPSKPKVSVCFITYKHEAYIRTSLDAILEQQVNFDYEIIIGEDHSPDNTAAIVREYATKHPDKIKAYIRPENIGAKHNFLHCFFDCQGEYIVHIEGDDYWTDPLKLQRQVDFLDQHPHASACFHNAQIIFEDGSNREPVLINPTDQKPWIESADFFLEKETWFMATAAVMMRRKFAHSLPEWFLHSKSGDIPLYVILAEQGPIGYLPEVMSVYRKNEGGISMTDHVHSEAFIENRIFMYAQINAYTKYKYKHLLNPILQAYYLMRMECHENKSSWTKKAFYFSKATLLNPPSTSKEWKAYLKTNLLSPKNLLAYLNFRSKLNQIIKR
;
A
#
# COMPACT_ATOMS: atom_id res chain seq x y z
N MET A 1 6.65 -11.60 -13.61
CA MET A 1 7.27 -10.29 -13.91
C MET A 1 8.77 -10.47 -13.99
N ASN A 2 9.45 -9.81 -14.94
CA ASN A 2 10.90 -9.88 -15.09
C ASN A 2 11.49 -8.48 -15.03
N PHE A 3 12.38 -8.25 -14.07
CA PHE A 3 13.05 -6.96 -13.83
C PHE A 3 14.58 -7.04 -14.03
N SER A 4 15.09 -8.16 -14.56
CA SER A 4 16.54 -8.41 -14.74
C SER A 4 17.26 -7.35 -15.57
N HIS A 5 16.55 -6.58 -16.40
CA HIS A 5 17.13 -5.46 -17.15
C HIS A 5 17.67 -4.33 -16.25
N TYR A 6 17.27 -4.30 -14.96
CA TYR A 6 17.81 -3.37 -13.96
C TYR A 6 19.04 -3.91 -13.22
N ASP A 7 19.44 -5.19 -13.41
CA ASP A 7 20.61 -5.79 -12.74
C ASP A 7 21.90 -5.05 -13.09
N LYS A 8 21.98 -4.47 -14.30
CA LYS A 8 23.09 -3.60 -14.74
C LYS A 8 23.30 -2.35 -13.87
N HIS A 9 22.33 -1.97 -13.04
CA HIS A 9 22.44 -0.85 -12.10
C HIS A 9 23.08 -1.25 -10.76
N LEU A 10 23.60 -2.49 -10.64
CA LEU A 10 24.30 -2.97 -9.45
C LEU A 10 25.55 -2.14 -9.22
N PHE A 11 25.65 -1.54 -8.04
CA PHE A 11 26.83 -0.83 -7.57
C PHE A 11 27.76 -1.75 -6.78
N LEU A 12 27.20 -2.50 -5.82
CA LEU A 12 27.96 -3.43 -4.97
C LEU A 12 27.02 -4.54 -4.46
N GLY A 13 27.53 -5.76 -4.24
CA GLY A 13 26.71 -6.85 -3.72
C GLY A 13 27.24 -8.27 -3.90
N SER A 14 28.50 -8.45 -4.31
CA SER A 14 29.07 -9.77 -4.56
C SER A 14 29.44 -10.56 -3.30
N GLN A 15 29.40 -9.93 -2.13
CA GLN A 15 29.84 -10.54 -0.85
C GLN A 15 28.67 -10.81 0.11
N THR A 16 27.44 -10.51 -0.27
CA THR A 16 26.25 -10.80 0.57
C THR A 16 26.05 -12.30 0.75
N PRO A 17 25.38 -12.74 1.85
CA PRO A 17 25.16 -14.16 2.11
C PRO A 17 24.43 -14.85 0.95
N SER A 18 24.87 -16.03 0.58
CA SER A 18 24.25 -16.81 -0.51
C SER A 18 22.92 -17.44 -0.10
N LYS A 19 22.64 -17.58 1.19
CA LYS A 19 21.40 -18.14 1.76
C LYS A 19 21.01 -17.37 3.03
N PRO A 20 20.61 -16.11 2.93
CA PRO A 20 20.18 -15.36 4.10
C PRO A 20 18.85 -15.92 4.63
N LYS A 21 18.63 -15.82 5.94
CA LYS A 21 17.31 -16.11 6.54
C LYS A 21 16.31 -14.98 6.22
N VAL A 22 16.79 -13.73 6.24
CA VAL A 22 15.97 -12.54 5.98
C VAL A 22 16.62 -11.69 4.89
N SER A 23 15.82 -11.20 3.96
CA SER A 23 16.19 -10.10 3.07
C SER A 23 15.43 -8.83 3.47
N VAL A 24 16.15 -7.75 3.65
CA VAL A 24 15.58 -6.42 3.83
C VAL A 24 15.51 -5.74 2.47
N CYS A 25 14.31 -5.62 1.90
CA CYS A 25 14.03 -4.87 0.68
C CYS A 25 13.94 -3.39 1.06
N PHE A 26 14.97 -2.62 0.76
CA PHE A 26 15.08 -1.21 1.12
C PHE A 26 14.99 -0.34 -0.15
N ILE A 27 14.02 0.57 -0.21
CA ILE A 27 13.93 1.53 -1.32
C ILE A 27 14.08 2.96 -0.80
N THR A 28 14.69 3.82 -1.63
CA THR A 28 14.94 5.20 -1.21
C THR A 28 14.91 6.16 -2.40
N TYR A 29 14.38 7.36 -2.14
CA TYR A 29 14.38 8.50 -3.06
C TYR A 29 14.18 9.81 -2.30
N LYS A 30 15.17 10.72 -2.33
CA LYS A 30 15.16 12.00 -1.60
C LYS A 30 15.08 11.84 -0.07
N HIS A 31 15.85 10.93 0.47
CA HIS A 31 15.85 10.63 1.91
C HIS A 31 17.19 10.99 2.59
N GLU A 32 17.95 11.97 2.07
CA GLU A 32 19.23 12.40 2.63
C GLU A 32 19.18 12.67 4.13
N ALA A 33 18.10 13.30 4.61
CA ALA A 33 17.92 13.63 6.02
C ALA A 33 17.62 12.42 6.93
N TYR A 34 17.15 11.30 6.36
CA TYR A 34 16.56 10.19 7.11
C TYR A 34 17.33 8.87 6.99
N ILE A 35 17.91 8.62 5.82
CA ILE A 35 18.41 7.32 5.41
C ILE A 35 19.49 6.76 6.35
N ARG A 36 20.31 7.61 6.96
CA ARG A 36 21.33 7.14 7.92
C ARG A 36 20.69 6.47 9.13
N THR A 37 19.69 7.13 9.74
CA THR A 37 18.94 6.57 10.88
C THR A 37 18.31 5.22 10.52
N SER A 38 17.77 5.11 9.30
CA SER A 38 17.15 3.88 8.82
C SER A 38 18.16 2.75 8.63
N LEU A 39 19.28 3.02 7.96
CA LEU A 39 20.34 2.02 7.71
C LEU A 39 21.05 1.59 8.99
N ASP A 40 21.35 2.53 9.91
CA ASP A 40 21.95 2.23 11.20
C ASP A 40 21.05 1.29 12.01
N ALA A 41 19.74 1.57 12.10
CA ALA A 41 18.78 0.73 12.82
C ALA A 41 18.66 -0.69 12.24
N ILE A 42 18.87 -0.86 10.91
CA ILE A 42 18.89 -2.18 10.26
C ILE A 42 20.22 -2.91 10.57
N LEU A 43 21.33 -2.21 10.54
CA LEU A 43 22.66 -2.78 10.80
C LEU A 43 22.87 -3.15 12.27
N GLU A 44 22.18 -2.47 13.19
CA GLU A 44 22.20 -2.73 14.63
C GLU A 44 21.32 -3.92 15.07
N GLN A 45 20.64 -4.58 14.13
CA GLN A 45 19.78 -5.73 14.45
C GLN A 45 20.58 -6.90 15.04
N GLN A 46 20.14 -7.37 16.21
CA GLN A 46 20.72 -8.50 16.94
C GLN A 46 19.97 -9.78 16.58
N VAL A 47 20.61 -10.62 15.77
CA VAL A 47 20.03 -11.83 15.22
C VAL A 47 21.01 -13.00 15.32
N ASN A 48 20.50 -14.23 15.33
CA ASN A 48 21.29 -15.47 15.32
C ASN A 48 21.34 -16.14 13.92
N PHE A 49 21.05 -15.38 12.87
CA PHE A 49 21.02 -15.84 11.48
C PHE A 49 21.63 -14.78 10.55
N ASP A 50 21.96 -15.20 9.33
CA ASP A 50 22.42 -14.29 8.29
C ASP A 50 21.24 -13.53 7.65
N TYR A 51 21.44 -12.25 7.36
CA TYR A 51 20.52 -11.41 6.61
C TYR A 51 21.25 -10.55 5.58
N GLU A 52 20.53 -10.15 4.55
CA GLU A 52 20.99 -9.22 3.51
C GLU A 52 20.11 -7.99 3.45
N ILE A 53 20.66 -6.90 2.89
CA ILE A 53 19.95 -5.65 2.62
C ILE A 53 20.06 -5.37 1.13
N ILE A 54 18.93 -5.42 0.41
CA ILE A 54 18.85 -5.09 -1.01
C ILE A 54 18.35 -3.66 -1.13
N ILE A 55 19.25 -2.75 -1.53
CA ILE A 55 18.95 -1.32 -1.63
C ILE A 55 18.66 -0.93 -3.07
N GLY A 56 17.52 -0.29 -3.32
CA GLY A 56 17.21 0.42 -4.57
C GLY A 56 17.19 1.92 -4.35
N GLU A 57 18.22 2.62 -4.83
CA GLU A 57 18.30 4.07 -4.85
C GLU A 57 17.79 4.57 -6.21
N ASP A 58 16.71 5.37 -6.21
CA ASP A 58 15.92 5.69 -7.41
C ASP A 58 16.30 7.06 -8.04
N HIS A 59 17.61 7.29 -8.21
CA HIS A 59 18.14 8.50 -8.82
C HIS A 59 17.78 9.79 -8.05
N SER A 60 18.10 9.81 -6.77
CA SER A 60 17.84 10.98 -5.92
C SER A 60 18.68 12.19 -6.35
N PRO A 61 18.09 13.39 -6.36
CA PRO A 61 18.81 14.62 -6.70
C PRO A 61 19.62 15.19 -5.52
N ASP A 62 19.44 14.65 -4.30
CA ASP A 62 20.15 14.99 -3.08
C ASP A 62 21.33 14.03 -2.80
N ASN A 63 21.91 14.05 -1.61
CA ASN A 63 23.04 13.18 -1.25
C ASN A 63 22.64 11.73 -0.92
N THR A 64 21.39 11.32 -1.09
CA THR A 64 20.92 9.95 -0.79
C THR A 64 21.80 8.89 -1.47
N ALA A 65 22.10 9.04 -2.78
CA ALA A 65 22.95 8.11 -3.51
C ALA A 65 24.37 8.00 -2.98
N ALA A 66 24.95 9.13 -2.54
CA ALA A 66 26.29 9.15 -1.92
C ALA A 66 26.31 8.39 -0.59
N ILE A 67 25.27 8.56 0.23
CA ILE A 67 25.10 7.83 1.49
C ILE A 67 24.95 6.33 1.24
N VAL A 68 24.13 5.90 0.25
CA VAL A 68 24.00 4.50 -0.11
C VAL A 68 25.35 3.90 -0.52
N ARG A 69 26.17 4.62 -1.33
CA ARG A 69 27.52 4.17 -1.70
C ARG A 69 28.42 4.00 -0.51
N GLU A 70 28.38 4.93 0.43
CA GLU A 70 29.17 4.88 1.67
C GLU A 70 28.84 3.62 2.47
N TYR A 71 27.53 3.37 2.74
CA TYR A 71 27.11 2.21 3.52
C TYR A 71 27.40 0.89 2.81
N ALA A 72 27.12 0.78 1.51
CA ALA A 72 27.43 -0.43 0.74
C ALA A 72 28.92 -0.75 0.71
N THR A 73 29.78 0.27 0.67
CA THR A 73 31.24 0.09 0.71
C THR A 73 31.73 -0.33 2.10
N LYS A 74 31.11 0.18 3.17
CA LYS A 74 31.45 -0.21 4.54
C LYS A 74 30.96 -1.60 4.96
N HIS A 75 29.84 -2.05 4.37
CA HIS A 75 29.16 -3.30 4.72
C HIS A 75 28.91 -4.18 3.49
N PRO A 76 29.96 -4.55 2.70
CA PRO A 76 29.82 -5.30 1.46
C PRO A 76 29.34 -6.74 1.70
N ASP A 77 29.50 -7.24 2.92
CA ASP A 77 29.04 -8.54 3.40
C ASP A 77 27.51 -8.58 3.68
N LYS A 78 26.87 -7.44 3.80
CA LYS A 78 25.43 -7.34 4.10
C LYS A 78 24.63 -6.60 3.03
N ILE A 79 25.22 -5.60 2.36
CA ILE A 79 24.49 -4.69 1.48
C ILE A 79 24.77 -5.01 0.02
N LYS A 80 23.69 -5.25 -0.72
CA LYS A 80 23.63 -5.26 -2.19
C LYS A 80 22.87 -4.01 -2.64
N ALA A 81 23.54 -3.10 -3.35
CA ALA A 81 22.98 -1.79 -3.70
C ALA A 81 22.86 -1.60 -5.22
N TYR A 82 21.68 -1.21 -5.65
CA TYR A 82 21.37 -0.73 -7.00
C TYR A 82 21.22 0.77 -6.99
N ILE A 83 22.05 1.48 -7.77
CA ILE A 83 21.99 2.93 -7.92
C ILE A 83 21.52 3.24 -9.33
N ARG A 84 20.30 3.76 -9.46
CA ARG A 84 19.65 3.98 -10.74
C ARG A 84 20.29 5.15 -11.48
N PRO A 85 20.49 5.05 -12.81
CA PRO A 85 20.93 6.17 -13.64
C PRO A 85 19.81 7.18 -13.94
N GLU A 86 18.56 6.78 -13.72
CA GLU A 86 17.35 7.60 -13.89
C GLU A 86 16.28 7.15 -12.88
N ASN A 87 15.32 8.01 -12.56
CA ASN A 87 14.20 7.65 -11.70
C ASN A 87 13.24 6.73 -12.45
N ILE A 88 13.09 5.49 -11.96
CA ILE A 88 12.20 4.46 -12.54
C ILE A 88 10.86 4.36 -11.81
N GLY A 89 10.69 5.14 -10.74
CA GLY A 89 9.51 5.16 -9.89
C GLY A 89 9.49 4.10 -8.79
N ALA A 90 8.92 4.44 -7.66
CA ALA A 90 8.92 3.63 -6.43
C ALA A 90 8.46 2.18 -6.68
N LYS A 91 7.43 1.96 -7.53
CA LYS A 91 6.90 0.62 -7.82
C LYS A 91 7.91 -0.29 -8.53
N HIS A 92 8.57 0.21 -9.59
CA HIS A 92 9.55 -0.59 -10.32
C HIS A 92 10.80 -0.80 -9.47
N ASN A 93 11.24 0.22 -8.75
CA ASN A 93 12.38 0.13 -7.83
C ASN A 93 12.13 -0.90 -6.74
N PHE A 94 10.95 -0.86 -6.11
CA PHE A 94 10.51 -1.87 -5.13
C PHE A 94 10.51 -3.28 -5.73
N LEU A 95 9.81 -3.49 -6.85
CA LEU A 95 9.66 -4.83 -7.43
C LEU A 95 10.98 -5.44 -7.86
N HIS A 96 11.90 -4.65 -8.42
CA HIS A 96 13.24 -5.15 -8.74
C HIS A 96 13.96 -5.66 -7.49
N CYS A 97 14.07 -4.83 -6.44
CA CYS A 97 14.72 -5.22 -5.19
C CYS A 97 14.01 -6.40 -4.51
N PHE A 98 12.68 -6.38 -4.52
CA PHE A 98 11.85 -7.41 -3.91
C PHE A 98 12.02 -8.79 -4.56
N PHE A 99 12.09 -8.86 -5.89
CA PHE A 99 12.34 -10.11 -6.60
C PHE A 99 13.79 -10.57 -6.52
N ASP A 100 14.73 -9.68 -6.23
CA ASP A 100 16.13 -10.01 -6.00
C ASP A 100 16.40 -10.56 -4.58
N CYS A 101 15.48 -10.38 -3.64
CA CYS A 101 15.57 -10.92 -2.29
C CYS A 101 15.66 -12.46 -2.27
N GLN A 102 16.69 -13.02 -1.60
CA GLN A 102 16.95 -14.46 -1.52
C GLN A 102 16.56 -15.09 -0.17
N GLY A 103 16.29 -14.27 0.86
CA GLY A 103 15.91 -14.72 2.20
C GLY A 103 14.66 -15.59 2.23
N GLU A 104 14.55 -16.44 3.22
CA GLU A 104 13.31 -17.19 3.49
C GLU A 104 12.17 -16.24 3.81
N TYR A 105 12.49 -15.16 4.51
CA TYR A 105 11.61 -14.06 4.84
C TYR A 105 12.05 -12.77 4.16
N ILE A 106 11.08 -11.92 3.83
CA ILE A 106 11.32 -10.58 3.29
C ILE A 106 10.65 -9.57 4.23
N VAL A 107 11.38 -8.51 4.55
CA VAL A 107 10.84 -7.27 5.13
C VAL A 107 11.01 -6.15 4.13
N HIS A 108 10.07 -5.21 4.09
CA HIS A 108 10.19 -4.00 3.27
C HIS A 108 10.25 -2.77 4.16
N ILE A 109 11.12 -1.84 3.83
CA ILE A 109 11.24 -0.56 4.51
C ILE A 109 11.63 0.53 3.51
N GLU A 110 11.12 1.73 3.69
CA GLU A 110 11.46 2.93 2.95
C GLU A 110 12.49 3.77 3.73
N GLY A 111 13.35 4.50 3.02
CA GLY A 111 14.51 5.18 3.63
C GLY A 111 14.16 6.34 4.57
N ASP A 112 12.90 6.76 4.66
CA ASP A 112 12.40 7.75 5.62
C ASP A 112 11.82 7.14 6.91
N ASP A 113 11.57 5.82 6.95
CA ASP A 113 11.15 5.08 8.14
C ASP A 113 12.34 4.45 8.86
N TYR A 114 12.19 4.05 10.12
CA TYR A 114 13.25 3.36 10.86
C TYR A 114 12.68 2.40 11.93
N TRP A 115 13.52 1.41 12.29
CA TRP A 115 13.22 0.47 13.36
C TRP A 115 13.73 0.99 14.73
N THR A 116 13.01 0.65 15.79
CA THR A 116 13.29 1.10 17.16
C THR A 116 13.68 -0.02 18.11
N ASP A 117 13.47 -1.28 17.70
CA ASP A 117 13.83 -2.45 18.49
C ASP A 117 14.98 -3.23 17.81
N PRO A 118 16.16 -3.37 18.45
CA PRO A 118 17.26 -4.15 17.89
C PRO A 118 16.97 -5.66 17.77
N LEU A 119 15.91 -6.15 18.36
CA LEU A 119 15.46 -7.55 18.26
C LEU A 119 14.29 -7.75 17.28
N LYS A 120 13.90 -6.73 16.54
CA LYS A 120 12.73 -6.79 15.66
C LYS A 120 12.81 -7.96 14.66
N LEU A 121 13.92 -8.12 13.95
CA LEU A 121 14.06 -9.21 12.98
C LEU A 121 14.04 -10.57 13.67
N GLN A 122 14.71 -10.73 14.82
CA GLN A 122 14.70 -11.98 15.57
C GLN A 122 13.29 -12.36 16.02
N ARG A 123 12.56 -11.42 16.65
CA ARG A 123 11.18 -11.66 17.12
C ARG A 123 10.24 -12.06 16.02
N GLN A 124 10.32 -11.43 14.85
CA GLN A 124 9.46 -11.75 13.71
C GLN A 124 9.82 -13.10 13.07
N VAL A 125 11.10 -13.45 12.99
CA VAL A 125 11.55 -14.78 12.53
C VAL A 125 11.07 -15.86 13.49
N ASP A 126 11.29 -15.69 14.80
CA ASP A 126 10.86 -16.64 15.82
C ASP A 126 9.33 -16.84 15.75
N PHE A 127 8.57 -15.76 15.60
CA PHE A 127 7.12 -15.84 15.45
C PHE A 127 6.72 -16.65 14.21
N LEU A 128 7.30 -16.37 13.05
CA LEU A 128 6.95 -17.09 11.82
C LEU A 128 7.43 -18.55 11.85
N ASP A 129 8.60 -18.84 12.41
CA ASP A 129 9.09 -20.22 12.54
C ASP A 129 8.18 -21.06 13.46
N GLN A 130 7.60 -20.44 14.52
CA GLN A 130 6.62 -21.09 15.40
C GLN A 130 5.22 -21.22 14.77
N HIS A 131 4.90 -20.42 13.74
CA HIS A 131 3.60 -20.40 13.10
C HIS A 131 3.68 -20.68 11.60
N PRO A 132 3.98 -21.93 11.17
CA PRO A 132 4.23 -22.27 9.77
C PRO A 132 3.01 -22.06 8.85
N HIS A 133 1.80 -21.94 9.41
CA HIS A 133 0.57 -21.63 8.69
C HIS A 133 0.40 -20.13 8.36
N ALA A 134 1.11 -19.25 9.08
CA ALA A 134 1.07 -17.81 8.82
C ALA A 134 1.82 -17.46 7.53
N SER A 135 1.24 -16.60 6.71
CA SER A 135 1.89 -16.09 5.50
C SER A 135 2.85 -14.95 5.78
N ALA A 136 2.55 -14.16 6.79
CA ALA A 136 3.29 -12.99 7.23
C ALA A 136 3.04 -12.72 8.71
N CYS A 137 3.81 -11.80 9.29
CA CYS A 137 3.49 -11.16 10.55
C CYS A 137 3.80 -9.66 10.46
N PHE A 138 3.17 -8.89 11.35
CA PHE A 138 3.46 -7.47 11.52
C PHE A 138 3.44 -7.10 12.99
N HIS A 139 4.08 -5.99 13.32
CA HIS A 139 4.10 -5.43 14.66
C HIS A 139 3.45 -4.05 14.70
N ASN A 140 3.21 -3.52 15.89
CA ASN A 140 2.72 -2.17 16.04
C ASN A 140 3.82 -1.15 15.66
N ALA A 141 3.40 0.01 15.19
CA ALA A 141 4.30 1.10 14.84
C ALA A 141 3.76 2.43 15.37
N GLN A 142 4.67 3.38 15.52
CA GLN A 142 4.36 4.74 15.91
C GLN A 142 4.45 5.66 14.68
N ILE A 143 3.47 6.55 14.51
CA ILE A 143 3.55 7.64 13.55
C ILE A 143 4.17 8.85 14.23
N ILE A 144 5.19 9.43 13.62
CA ILE A 144 5.70 10.76 13.96
C ILE A 144 5.42 11.74 12.83
N PHE A 145 5.23 13.01 13.18
CA PHE A 145 4.86 14.05 12.23
C PHE A 145 6.00 15.06 12.12
N GLU A 146 6.64 15.11 10.96
CA GLU A 146 7.68 16.07 10.60
C GLU A 146 7.20 17.00 9.48
N ASP A 147 5.94 17.42 9.59
CA ASP A 147 5.23 18.30 8.67
C ASP A 147 5.01 19.71 9.26
N GLY A 148 5.74 20.07 10.31
CA GLY A 148 5.62 21.33 11.03
C GLY A 148 4.38 21.48 11.91
N SER A 149 3.57 20.42 12.07
CA SER A 149 2.28 20.48 12.77
C SER A 149 2.35 20.35 14.29
N ASN A 150 3.51 20.09 14.89
CA ASN A 150 3.68 19.83 16.34
C ASN A 150 2.68 18.81 16.92
N ARG A 151 2.24 17.83 16.10
CA ARG A 151 1.36 16.77 16.57
C ARG A 151 2.13 15.75 17.38
N GLU A 152 1.53 15.29 18.48
CA GLU A 152 2.11 14.20 19.28
C GLU A 152 2.16 12.89 18.45
N PRO A 153 3.19 12.06 18.68
CA PRO A 153 3.25 10.74 18.09
C PRO A 153 2.04 9.87 18.45
N VAL A 154 1.55 9.08 17.50
CA VAL A 154 0.39 8.19 17.70
C VAL A 154 0.71 6.75 17.33
N LEU A 155 0.14 5.79 18.04
CA LEU A 155 0.23 4.38 17.67
C LEU A 155 -0.70 4.09 16.49
N ILE A 156 -0.25 3.25 15.56
CA ILE A 156 -1.05 2.84 14.40
C ILE A 156 -2.17 1.92 14.85
N ASN A 157 -1.85 0.95 15.71
CA ASN A 157 -2.82 -0.04 16.16
C ASN A 157 -3.26 0.23 17.61
N PRO A 158 -4.55 0.13 17.87
CA PRO A 158 -5.06 0.15 19.24
C PRO A 158 -4.64 -1.10 20.00
N THR A 159 -4.83 -1.09 21.32
CA THR A 159 -4.48 -2.21 22.22
C THR A 159 -5.33 -3.48 22.00
N ASP A 160 -6.45 -3.35 21.32
CA ASP A 160 -7.41 -4.42 21.01
C ASP A 160 -7.26 -4.99 19.58
N GLN A 161 -6.13 -4.73 18.89
CA GLN A 161 -5.85 -5.29 17.57
C GLN A 161 -5.93 -6.82 17.61
N LYS A 162 -6.63 -7.40 16.62
CA LYS A 162 -6.75 -8.86 16.47
C LYS A 162 -5.37 -9.52 16.35
N PRO A 163 -5.14 -10.66 17.00
CA PRO A 163 -3.87 -11.39 16.91
C PRO A 163 -3.64 -12.01 15.51
N TRP A 164 -4.72 -12.26 14.76
CA TRP A 164 -4.67 -12.83 13.41
C TRP A 164 -5.55 -12.04 12.46
N ILE A 165 -4.97 -11.66 11.32
CA ILE A 165 -5.64 -10.90 10.26
C ILE A 165 -5.87 -11.83 9.07
N GLU A 166 -7.09 -11.80 8.55
CA GLU A 166 -7.51 -12.48 7.33
C GLU A 166 -7.86 -11.47 6.23
N SER A 167 -8.00 -11.93 5.00
CA SER A 167 -8.31 -11.06 3.85
C SER A 167 -9.56 -10.19 4.07
N ALA A 168 -10.58 -10.72 4.76
CA ALA A 168 -11.81 -9.98 5.04
C ALA A 168 -11.57 -8.74 5.90
N ASP A 169 -10.60 -8.77 6.81
CA ASP A 169 -10.32 -7.66 7.73
C ASP A 169 -9.87 -6.39 6.99
N PHE A 170 -9.25 -6.51 5.80
CA PHE A 170 -8.89 -5.37 4.97
C PHE A 170 -10.08 -4.66 4.32
N PHE A 171 -11.30 -5.21 4.42
CA PHE A 171 -12.51 -4.70 3.77
C PHE A 171 -13.63 -4.36 4.76
N LEU A 172 -13.47 -4.64 6.05
CA LEU A 172 -14.52 -4.46 7.07
C LEU A 172 -14.66 -3.02 7.50
N GLU A 173 -13.58 -2.27 7.50
CA GLU A 173 -13.57 -0.86 7.91
C GLU A 173 -13.15 0.03 6.73
N LYS A 174 -13.60 1.28 6.73
CA LYS A 174 -13.31 2.28 5.71
C LYS A 174 -11.80 2.50 5.58
N GLU A 175 -11.13 1.67 4.76
CA GLU A 175 -9.71 1.79 4.41
C GLU A 175 -8.79 2.12 5.60
N THR A 176 -9.00 1.48 6.74
CA THR A 176 -8.16 1.70 7.90
C THR A 176 -6.79 1.09 7.63
N TRP A 177 -5.80 1.94 7.44
CA TRP A 177 -4.41 1.53 7.30
C TRP A 177 -3.87 1.20 8.70
N PHE A 178 -3.66 -0.09 8.98
CA PHE A 178 -3.24 -0.59 10.29
C PHE A 178 -1.92 -1.37 10.25
N MET A 179 -1.33 -1.54 9.07
CA MET A 179 -0.06 -2.22 8.88
C MET A 179 0.93 -1.29 8.18
N ALA A 180 1.87 -0.73 8.95
CA ALA A 180 2.97 0.04 8.38
C ALA A 180 3.85 -0.86 7.53
N THR A 181 4.33 -0.37 6.39
CA THR A 181 5.22 -1.10 5.48
C THR A 181 6.45 -1.65 6.21
N ALA A 182 7.11 -0.80 7.00
CA ALA A 182 8.30 -1.15 7.78
C ALA A 182 8.05 -2.17 8.91
N ALA A 183 6.77 -2.45 9.23
CA ALA A 183 6.39 -3.39 10.29
C ALA A 183 6.21 -4.84 9.81
N VAL A 184 6.09 -5.09 8.50
CA VAL A 184 5.68 -6.39 7.95
C VAL A 184 6.88 -7.26 7.61
N MET A 185 6.87 -8.51 8.07
CA MET A 185 7.72 -9.60 7.58
C MET A 185 6.86 -10.65 6.92
N MET A 186 7.23 -11.10 5.72
CA MET A 186 6.47 -12.05 4.93
C MET A 186 7.32 -13.22 4.45
N ARG A 187 6.70 -14.38 4.22
CA ARG A 187 7.38 -15.52 3.62
C ARG A 187 7.60 -15.28 2.13
N ARG A 188 8.86 -15.33 1.69
CA ARG A 188 9.23 -15.14 0.28
C ARG A 188 8.46 -16.04 -0.68
N LYS A 189 8.23 -17.31 -0.31
CA LYS A 189 7.51 -18.26 -1.16
C LYS A 189 6.10 -17.79 -1.59
N PHE A 190 5.43 -16.98 -0.77
CA PHE A 190 4.12 -16.41 -1.09
C PHE A 190 4.24 -15.03 -1.76
N ALA A 191 5.24 -14.27 -1.37
CA ALA A 191 5.45 -12.92 -1.88
C ALA A 191 5.88 -12.88 -3.35
N HIS A 192 6.65 -13.87 -3.82
CA HIS A 192 7.15 -13.91 -5.21
C HIS A 192 6.10 -14.31 -6.26
N SER A 193 4.87 -14.66 -5.86
CA SER A 193 3.78 -15.01 -6.79
C SER A 193 2.82 -13.85 -7.07
N LEU A 194 3.33 -12.62 -7.15
CA LEU A 194 2.52 -11.44 -7.42
C LEU A 194 1.89 -11.50 -8.82
N PRO A 195 0.57 -11.25 -8.95
CA PRO A 195 -0.10 -11.21 -10.24
C PRO A 195 0.30 -9.96 -11.04
N GLU A 196 0.21 -10.04 -12.38
CA GLU A 196 0.63 -8.96 -13.27
C GLU A 196 -0.08 -7.63 -12.99
N TRP A 197 -1.36 -7.66 -12.63
CA TRP A 197 -2.11 -6.44 -12.31
C TRP A 197 -1.54 -5.66 -11.11
N PHE A 198 -0.77 -6.33 -10.23
CA PHE A 198 -0.11 -5.67 -9.09
C PHE A 198 0.82 -4.55 -9.54
N LEU A 199 1.46 -4.69 -10.70
CA LEU A 199 2.33 -3.66 -11.29
C LEU A 199 1.57 -2.36 -11.58
N HIS A 200 0.29 -2.46 -11.96
CA HIS A 200 -0.54 -1.32 -12.35
C HIS A 200 -1.29 -0.67 -11.18
N SER A 201 -1.26 -1.27 -10.00
CA SER A 201 -1.82 -0.65 -8.80
C SER A 201 -0.84 0.38 -8.23
N LYS A 202 -1.28 1.63 -8.03
CA LYS A 202 -0.45 2.66 -7.38
C LYS A 202 -0.16 2.30 -5.92
N SER A 203 -1.19 1.90 -5.15
CA SER A 203 -0.98 1.31 -3.82
C SER A 203 -0.31 -0.06 -3.94
N GLY A 204 0.71 -0.29 -3.13
CA GLY A 204 1.40 -1.57 -3.07
C GLY A 204 1.02 -2.42 -1.85
N ASP A 205 0.75 -1.79 -0.74
CA ASP A 205 0.52 -2.37 0.58
C ASP A 205 -0.78 -3.22 0.63
N ILE A 206 -1.96 -2.61 0.48
CA ILE A 206 -3.24 -3.33 0.54
C ILE A 206 -3.29 -4.53 -0.40
N PRO A 207 -2.97 -4.41 -1.71
CA PRO A 207 -2.93 -5.56 -2.59
C PRO A 207 -1.97 -6.66 -2.14
N LEU A 208 -0.76 -6.29 -1.69
CA LEU A 208 0.23 -7.25 -1.21
C LEU A 208 -0.29 -8.01 0.01
N TYR A 209 -0.86 -7.29 0.98
CA TYR A 209 -1.35 -7.91 2.21
C TYR A 209 -2.55 -8.83 1.96
N VAL A 210 -3.46 -8.47 1.07
CA VAL A 210 -4.56 -9.36 0.66
C VAL A 210 -4.02 -10.61 -0.05
N ILE A 211 -3.04 -10.46 -0.95
CA ILE A 211 -2.41 -11.61 -1.63
C ILE A 211 -1.76 -12.55 -0.61
N LEU A 212 -1.09 -12.02 0.40
CA LEU A 212 -0.51 -12.81 1.50
C LEU A 212 -1.60 -13.48 2.35
N ALA A 213 -2.63 -12.73 2.74
CA ALA A 213 -3.72 -13.25 3.57
C ALA A 213 -4.54 -14.37 2.88
N GLU A 214 -4.60 -14.41 1.55
CA GLU A 214 -5.18 -15.55 0.81
C GLU A 214 -4.29 -16.80 0.83
N GLN A 215 -3.03 -16.70 1.26
CA GLN A 215 -2.10 -17.83 1.40
C GLN A 215 -1.99 -18.35 2.86
N GLY A 216 -2.46 -17.56 3.81
CA GLY A 216 -2.45 -17.86 5.24
C GLY A 216 -2.65 -16.60 6.07
N PRO A 217 -3.12 -16.71 7.32
CA PRO A 217 -3.35 -15.55 8.17
C PRO A 217 -2.06 -14.75 8.41
N ILE A 218 -2.22 -13.46 8.71
CA ILE A 218 -1.11 -12.56 9.08
C ILE A 218 -1.15 -12.37 10.59
N GLY A 219 -0.06 -12.71 11.29
CA GLY A 219 0.02 -12.61 12.73
C GLY A 219 0.37 -11.19 13.20
N TYR A 220 -0.13 -10.79 14.37
CA TYR A 220 0.15 -9.50 14.99
C TYR A 220 1.02 -9.66 16.25
N LEU A 221 2.07 -8.86 16.33
CA LEU A 221 2.92 -8.67 17.50
C LEU A 221 2.62 -7.29 18.09
N PRO A 222 2.24 -7.17 19.38
CA PRO A 222 1.80 -5.89 19.95
C PRO A 222 2.92 -4.87 20.19
N GLU A 223 4.19 -5.30 20.16
CA GLU A 223 5.34 -4.44 20.42
C GLU A 223 5.48 -3.36 19.35
N VAL A 224 5.84 -2.15 19.79
CA VAL A 224 6.17 -1.03 18.89
C VAL A 224 7.64 -1.15 18.50
N MET A 225 7.91 -1.58 17.26
CA MET A 225 9.27 -1.85 16.79
C MET A 225 9.67 -1.03 15.56
N SER A 226 8.83 -0.09 15.10
CA SER A 226 9.18 0.87 14.05
C SER A 226 8.47 2.20 14.21
N VAL A 227 9.04 3.20 13.57
CA VAL A 227 8.45 4.52 13.37
C VAL A 227 8.13 4.71 11.90
N TYR A 228 6.90 5.12 11.63
CA TYR A 228 6.45 5.62 10.35
C TYR A 228 6.50 7.15 10.37
N ARG A 229 7.29 7.72 9.48
CA ARG A 229 7.51 9.16 9.42
C ARG A 229 6.55 9.81 8.42
N LYS A 230 5.79 10.81 8.87
CA LYS A 230 5.03 11.69 7.98
C LYS A 230 5.80 13.00 7.78
N ASN A 231 6.47 13.10 6.64
CA ASN A 231 7.23 14.27 6.22
C ASN A 231 6.57 14.95 5.00
N GLU A 232 6.93 16.20 4.72
CA GLU A 232 6.36 16.99 3.61
C GLU A 232 6.60 16.39 2.22
N GLY A 233 7.67 15.60 2.05
CA GLY A 233 8.03 14.93 0.79
C GLY A 233 7.42 13.56 0.60
N GLY A 234 6.77 13.01 1.62
CA GLY A 234 6.20 11.66 1.60
C GLY A 234 5.02 11.50 0.66
N ILE A 235 4.94 10.36 -0.03
CA ILE A 235 3.83 10.05 -0.96
C ILE A 235 2.47 10.15 -0.27
N SER A 236 2.39 9.75 1.00
CA SER A 236 1.15 9.81 1.80
C SER A 236 0.64 11.23 2.09
N MET A 237 1.50 12.25 1.97
CA MET A 237 1.13 13.66 2.16
C MET A 237 0.82 14.36 0.83
N THR A 238 1.37 13.85 -0.28
CA THR A 238 1.20 14.43 -1.62
C THR A 238 0.05 13.82 -2.41
N ASP A 239 -0.45 12.65 -2.01
CA ASP A 239 -1.57 11.99 -2.67
C ASP A 239 -2.88 12.71 -2.36
N HIS A 240 -3.42 13.41 -3.36
CA HIS A 240 -4.73 14.06 -3.25
C HIS A 240 -5.84 13.01 -3.28
N VAL A 241 -6.33 12.61 -2.10
CA VAL A 241 -7.36 11.57 -1.86
C VAL A 241 -8.64 11.75 -2.70
N HIS A 242 -8.88 12.95 -3.24
CA HIS A 242 -10.02 13.25 -4.09
C HIS A 242 -9.66 13.49 -5.56
N SER A 243 -8.40 13.24 -5.96
CA SER A 243 -8.03 13.34 -7.37
C SER A 243 -8.67 12.21 -8.19
N GLU A 244 -9.01 12.52 -9.45
CA GLU A 244 -9.53 11.55 -10.39
C GLU A 244 -8.62 10.31 -10.49
N ALA A 245 -7.32 10.55 -10.61
CA ALA A 245 -6.31 9.49 -10.73
C ALA A 245 -6.25 8.58 -9.49
N PHE A 246 -6.41 9.14 -8.28
CA PHE A 246 -6.48 8.36 -7.06
C PHE A 246 -7.73 7.47 -7.05
N ILE A 247 -8.91 8.05 -7.33
CA ILE A 247 -10.18 7.32 -7.35
C ILE A 247 -10.17 6.21 -8.40
N GLU A 248 -9.68 6.47 -9.61
CA GLU A 248 -9.57 5.45 -10.66
C GLU A 248 -8.64 4.30 -10.25
N ASN A 249 -7.51 4.62 -9.62
CA ASN A 249 -6.61 3.58 -9.13
C ASN A 249 -7.25 2.74 -8.02
N ARG A 250 -8.03 3.35 -7.11
CA ARG A 250 -8.78 2.60 -6.08
C ARG A 250 -9.85 1.69 -6.71
N ILE A 251 -10.59 2.17 -7.69
CA ILE A 251 -11.55 1.34 -8.44
C ILE A 251 -10.82 0.17 -9.11
N PHE A 252 -9.72 0.44 -9.80
CA PHE A 252 -8.89 -0.60 -10.42
C PHE A 252 -8.43 -1.62 -9.38
N MET A 253 -7.78 -1.17 -8.31
CA MET A 253 -7.22 -2.01 -7.25
C MET A 253 -8.27 -2.96 -6.65
N TYR A 254 -9.40 -2.42 -6.19
CA TYR A 254 -10.45 -3.25 -5.56
C TYR A 254 -11.16 -4.17 -6.54
N ALA A 255 -11.31 -3.77 -7.82
CA ALA A 255 -11.83 -4.66 -8.86
C ALA A 255 -10.87 -5.83 -9.11
N GLN A 256 -9.57 -5.59 -9.16
CA GLN A 256 -8.56 -6.64 -9.33
C GLN A 256 -8.50 -7.58 -8.11
N ILE A 257 -8.55 -7.04 -6.91
CA ILE A 257 -8.62 -7.83 -5.68
C ILE A 257 -9.88 -8.73 -5.69
N ASN A 258 -11.04 -8.18 -6.07
CA ASN A 258 -12.29 -8.93 -6.14
C ASN A 258 -12.20 -10.11 -7.15
N ALA A 259 -11.61 -9.86 -8.31
CA ALA A 259 -11.37 -10.90 -9.32
C ALA A 259 -10.33 -11.93 -8.83
N TYR A 260 -9.22 -11.48 -8.24
CA TYR A 260 -8.15 -12.35 -7.70
C TYR A 260 -8.68 -13.30 -6.62
N THR A 261 -9.53 -12.80 -5.73
CA THR A 261 -10.20 -13.59 -4.68
C THR A 261 -11.43 -14.36 -5.21
N LYS A 262 -11.60 -14.47 -6.54
CA LYS A 262 -12.72 -15.17 -7.20
C LYS A 262 -14.08 -14.72 -6.67
N TYR A 263 -14.22 -13.42 -6.38
CA TYR A 263 -15.44 -12.79 -5.85
C TYR A 263 -15.91 -13.31 -4.49
N LYS A 264 -15.03 -13.99 -3.74
CA LYS A 264 -15.31 -14.51 -2.38
C LYS A 264 -15.82 -13.40 -1.44
N TYR A 265 -15.23 -12.20 -1.56
CA TYR A 265 -15.53 -11.04 -0.71
C TYR A 265 -16.38 -9.97 -1.41
N LYS A 266 -17.10 -10.33 -2.49
CA LYS A 266 -17.91 -9.36 -3.24
C LYS A 266 -18.89 -8.57 -2.37
N HIS A 267 -19.43 -9.17 -1.30
CA HIS A 267 -20.36 -8.53 -0.38
C HIS A 267 -19.71 -7.41 0.45
N LEU A 268 -18.40 -7.44 0.67
CA LEU A 268 -17.60 -6.39 1.33
C LEU A 268 -17.04 -5.40 0.30
N LEU A 269 -16.54 -5.89 -0.82
CA LEU A 269 -15.86 -5.08 -1.83
C LEU A 269 -16.83 -4.27 -2.72
N ASN A 270 -18.02 -4.78 -3.01
CA ASN A 270 -18.99 -4.07 -3.83
C ASN A 270 -19.44 -2.73 -3.21
N PRO A 271 -19.73 -2.62 -1.90
CA PRO A 271 -20.00 -1.33 -1.25
C PRO A 271 -18.83 -0.33 -1.37
N ILE A 272 -17.59 -0.81 -1.24
CA ILE A 272 -16.39 0.02 -1.40
C ILE A 272 -16.29 0.54 -2.84
N LEU A 273 -16.38 -0.36 -3.81
CA LEU A 273 -16.37 0.00 -5.23
C LEU A 273 -17.52 0.96 -5.59
N GLN A 274 -18.73 0.72 -5.03
CA GLN A 274 -19.87 1.63 -5.19
C GLN A 274 -19.52 3.04 -4.72
N ALA A 275 -18.93 3.18 -3.53
CA ALA A 275 -18.53 4.47 -2.98
C ALA A 275 -17.53 5.19 -3.90
N TYR A 276 -16.52 4.50 -4.41
CA TYR A 276 -15.55 5.08 -5.34
C TYR A 276 -16.16 5.48 -6.69
N TYR A 277 -17.10 4.70 -7.25
CA TYR A 277 -17.83 5.11 -8.46
C TYR A 277 -18.69 6.35 -8.22
N LEU A 278 -19.32 6.48 -7.06
CA LEU A 278 -20.07 7.70 -6.68
C LEU A 278 -19.13 8.90 -6.50
N MET A 279 -17.97 8.72 -5.86
CA MET A 279 -16.94 9.77 -5.76
C MET A 279 -16.46 10.18 -7.15
N ARG A 280 -16.23 9.22 -8.05
CA ARG A 280 -15.79 9.48 -9.43
C ARG A 280 -16.83 10.31 -10.22
N MET A 281 -18.11 10.08 -9.97
CA MET A 281 -19.20 10.87 -10.54
C MET A 281 -19.14 12.35 -10.15
N GLU A 282 -18.67 12.64 -8.93
CA GLU A 282 -18.58 14.00 -8.37
C GLU A 282 -17.24 14.72 -8.67
N CYS A 283 -16.27 14.05 -9.29
CA CYS A 283 -15.02 14.68 -9.73
C CYS A 283 -15.28 15.85 -10.66
N HIS A 284 -14.44 16.88 -10.57
CA HIS A 284 -14.61 18.15 -11.28
C HIS A 284 -14.79 17.97 -12.80
N GLU A 285 -14.00 17.07 -13.41
CA GLU A 285 -14.02 16.78 -14.85
C GLU A 285 -15.35 16.15 -15.33
N ASN A 286 -16.11 15.56 -14.41
CA ASN A 286 -17.38 14.89 -14.71
C ASN A 286 -18.62 15.68 -14.31
N LYS A 287 -18.45 16.74 -13.50
CA LYS A 287 -19.58 17.53 -12.97
C LYS A 287 -20.48 18.12 -14.05
N SER A 288 -19.94 18.45 -15.22
CA SER A 288 -20.66 19.02 -16.36
C SER A 288 -21.22 17.98 -17.34
N SER A 289 -20.82 16.71 -17.25
CA SER A 289 -21.19 15.65 -18.21
C SER A 289 -22.24 14.70 -17.64
N TRP A 290 -23.48 14.83 -18.08
CA TRP A 290 -24.58 13.92 -17.73
C TRP A 290 -24.34 12.47 -18.17
N THR A 291 -23.72 12.25 -19.32
CA THR A 291 -23.41 10.90 -19.82
C THR A 291 -22.40 10.20 -18.93
N LYS A 292 -21.34 10.89 -18.50
CA LYS A 292 -20.36 10.35 -17.56
C LYS A 292 -20.98 10.09 -16.18
N LYS A 293 -21.79 11.03 -15.68
CA LYS A 293 -22.52 10.83 -14.41
C LYS A 293 -23.45 9.61 -14.47
N ALA A 294 -24.24 9.49 -15.53
CA ALA A 294 -25.13 8.33 -15.71
C ALA A 294 -24.35 7.02 -15.80
N PHE A 295 -23.20 7.02 -16.47
CA PHE A 295 -22.32 5.85 -16.54
C PHE A 295 -21.81 5.43 -15.15
N TYR A 296 -21.20 6.34 -14.38
CA TYR A 296 -20.67 6.02 -13.06
C TYR A 296 -21.78 5.67 -12.06
N PHE A 297 -22.91 6.36 -12.13
CA PHE A 297 -24.09 6.04 -11.32
C PHE A 297 -24.61 4.62 -11.61
N SER A 298 -24.71 4.23 -12.90
CA SER A 298 -25.15 2.90 -13.27
C SER A 298 -24.19 1.81 -12.77
N LYS A 299 -22.87 2.05 -12.90
CA LYS A 299 -21.84 1.15 -12.34
C LYS A 299 -21.97 0.98 -10.84
N ALA A 300 -22.11 2.09 -10.10
CA ALA A 300 -22.31 2.08 -8.67
C ALA A 300 -23.58 1.31 -8.26
N THR A 301 -24.69 1.56 -8.94
CA THR A 301 -25.98 0.92 -8.64
C THR A 301 -25.97 -0.59 -8.91
N LEU A 302 -25.31 -1.04 -9.99
CA LEU A 302 -25.21 -2.46 -10.34
C LEU A 302 -24.39 -3.27 -9.32
N LEU A 303 -23.41 -2.65 -8.69
CA LEU A 303 -22.55 -3.32 -7.71
C LEU A 303 -23.27 -3.64 -6.40
N ASN A 304 -24.11 -2.73 -5.93
CA ASN A 304 -24.83 -2.85 -4.66
C ASN A 304 -26.18 -2.11 -4.78
N PRO A 305 -27.19 -2.70 -5.43
CA PRO A 305 -28.48 -2.05 -5.63
C PRO A 305 -29.25 -1.96 -4.32
N PRO A 306 -29.96 -0.84 -4.06
CA PRO A 306 -30.89 -0.76 -2.94
C PRO A 306 -31.94 -1.86 -2.98
N SER A 307 -32.29 -2.42 -1.84
CA SER A 307 -33.20 -3.58 -1.73
C SER A 307 -34.68 -3.18 -1.63
N THR A 308 -34.94 -1.99 -1.07
CA THR A 308 -36.31 -1.52 -0.78
C THR A 308 -36.62 -0.20 -1.50
N SER A 309 -37.91 0.08 -1.71
CA SER A 309 -38.37 1.37 -2.28
C SER A 309 -37.95 2.57 -1.45
N LYS A 310 -37.82 2.41 -0.12
CA LYS A 310 -37.33 3.45 0.80
C LYS A 310 -35.85 3.71 0.59
N GLU A 311 -35.05 2.66 0.50
CA GLU A 311 -33.63 2.76 0.20
C GLU A 311 -33.38 3.34 -1.20
N TRP A 312 -34.14 2.94 -2.22
CA TRP A 312 -34.08 3.54 -3.55
C TRP A 312 -34.34 5.05 -3.54
N LYS A 313 -35.38 5.49 -2.83
CA LYS A 313 -35.67 6.93 -2.69
C LYS A 313 -34.51 7.68 -2.00
N ALA A 314 -33.97 7.10 -0.92
CA ALA A 314 -32.83 7.69 -0.20
C ALA A 314 -31.58 7.72 -1.09
N TYR A 315 -31.25 6.62 -1.76
CA TYR A 315 -30.10 6.50 -2.64
C TYR A 315 -30.15 7.51 -3.80
N LEU A 316 -31.30 7.60 -4.48
CA LEU A 316 -31.49 8.57 -5.56
C LEU A 316 -31.41 10.01 -5.05
N LYS A 317 -32.05 10.31 -3.91
CA LYS A 317 -32.00 11.65 -3.30
C LYS A 317 -30.57 12.06 -2.93
N THR A 318 -29.81 11.15 -2.35
CA THR A 318 -28.44 11.45 -1.87
C THR A 318 -27.44 11.58 -3.03
N ASN A 319 -27.53 10.70 -4.03
CA ASN A 319 -26.47 10.56 -5.03
C ASN A 319 -26.79 11.19 -6.40
N LEU A 320 -28.07 11.36 -6.74
CA LEU A 320 -28.47 11.94 -8.03
C LEU A 320 -29.08 13.35 -7.92
N LEU A 321 -29.71 13.64 -6.80
CA LEU A 321 -30.49 14.83 -6.59
C LEU A 321 -29.81 15.79 -5.60
N SER A 322 -28.56 16.20 -5.88
CA SER A 322 -28.05 17.41 -5.21
C SER A 322 -29.03 18.59 -5.50
N PRO A 323 -29.15 19.62 -4.67
CA PRO A 323 -30.10 20.72 -4.87
C PRO A 323 -30.08 21.34 -6.28
N LYS A 324 -28.90 21.39 -6.93
CA LYS A 324 -28.75 21.83 -8.33
C LYS A 324 -29.28 20.80 -9.35
N ASN A 325 -29.16 19.53 -9.08
CA ASN A 325 -29.60 18.45 -9.96
C ASN A 325 -31.10 18.17 -9.78
N LEU A 326 -31.65 18.40 -8.57
CA LEU A 326 -33.07 18.30 -8.29
C LEU A 326 -33.87 19.29 -9.15
N LEU A 327 -33.40 20.53 -9.25
CA LEU A 327 -34.07 21.55 -10.07
C LEU A 327 -34.05 21.18 -11.57
N ALA A 328 -32.94 20.68 -12.06
CA ALA A 328 -32.81 20.20 -13.43
C ALA A 328 -33.72 18.98 -13.73
N TYR A 329 -33.81 18.04 -12.77
CA TYR A 329 -34.72 16.88 -12.88
C TYR A 329 -36.20 17.29 -12.83
N LEU A 330 -36.59 18.18 -11.93
CA LEU A 330 -37.95 18.69 -11.84
C LEU A 330 -38.34 19.45 -13.08
N ASN A 331 -37.46 20.22 -13.70
CA ASN A 331 -37.66 20.91 -14.97
C ASN A 331 -37.78 19.91 -16.13
N PHE A 332 -36.97 18.87 -16.17
CA PHE A 332 -37.05 17.79 -17.16
C PHE A 332 -38.36 17.01 -17.03
N ARG A 333 -38.74 16.63 -15.79
CA ARG A 333 -40.03 15.95 -15.52
C ARG A 333 -41.24 16.78 -15.90
N SER A 334 -41.20 18.09 -15.67
CA SER A 334 -42.24 19.03 -16.08
C SER A 334 -42.39 19.06 -17.61
N LYS A 335 -41.28 19.13 -18.36
CA LYS A 335 -41.25 19.07 -19.82
C LYS A 335 -41.76 17.72 -20.36
N LEU A 336 -41.37 16.61 -19.75
CA LEU A 336 -41.85 15.26 -20.14
C LEU A 336 -43.37 15.13 -19.94
N ASN A 337 -43.90 15.62 -18.82
CA ASN A 337 -45.32 15.61 -18.54
C ASN A 337 -46.13 16.53 -19.48
N GLN A 338 -45.52 17.57 -20.03
CA GLN A 338 -46.15 18.40 -21.07
C GLN A 338 -46.18 17.71 -22.44
N ILE A 339 -45.16 16.87 -22.73
CA ILE A 339 -45.10 16.09 -23.98
C ILE A 339 -46.08 14.92 -23.94
N ILE A 340 -46.24 14.25 -22.79
CA ILE A 340 -47.17 13.10 -22.63
C ILE A 340 -48.67 13.53 -22.58
N LYS A 341 -48.94 14.81 -22.27
CA LYS A 341 -50.28 15.36 -22.23
C LYS A 341 -50.71 16.00 -23.57
N ARG A 342 -49.87 15.97 -24.59
CA ARG A 342 -50.21 16.28 -25.98
C ARG A 342 -50.34 14.98 -26.78
#